data_d2a8f16f91238acb263b924ff1d08d17
#
_entry.id   d2a8f16f91238acb263b924ff1d08d17
#
_cell.length_a   1.000
_cell.length_b   1.000
_cell.length_c   1.000
_cell.angle_alpha   90.00
_cell.angle_beta   90.00
_cell.angle_gamma   90.00
#
_symmetry.space_group_name_H-M   'P 1'
#
loop_
_entity.id
_entity.type
_entity.pdbx_description
1 polymer ?
#
loop_
_entity_poly.entity_id
_entity_poly.type
_entity_poly.pdbx_seq_one_letter_code
_entity_poly.pdbx_strand_id
1 'polypeptide(L)'
;MFEKILIANRGEIALRIQRACREMGIRTVVVHSEADTEAKYVRLADESVCIGPPPSRNSYLHIPAIISAAELTDAGAIHPGYGFLSENADFAEQVERSGFVFIGPRPASIRLMGDKVSAKDAMKQAGVPVVPGSDGALPDDPKEIVETARKVGYPVIIKAAGGGGGRGMRVVRDEASLLGSVATTRSEAQAAFNNGSVYMERYLENPRHIEIQVLADEHGNAIYLGERDCSMQRRHQKVIEEAPAPGVSRELIHKIGMRCVEACKSIGYRGAGTFEFLYENGEFFFIEMNTRLQVEHPVTEWITGVDLVQEQIRIAAGEKLRLTQDDVTIKGHAIECRINAEDPYKFTPSAGRITNWHTPGGPGVRVDSHVYNNYFVPPFYDSMIGKVICYGDTRHQAIQRMKIALSEMVVEGINTNIALHRDLMEDKRFNEGGTSIHYLEKLLAETKRPS
;
A
#
# COMPACT_ATOMS: atom_id res chain seq x y z
N MET A 1 -12.59 -24.77 4.31
CA MET A 1 -11.60 -24.30 3.31
C MET A 1 -12.28 -24.27 1.96
N PHE A 2 -11.92 -23.35 1.07
CA PHE A 2 -12.53 -23.20 -0.26
C PHE A 2 -12.01 -24.27 -1.23
N GLU A 3 -12.86 -24.72 -2.15
CA GLU A 3 -12.43 -25.59 -3.25
C GLU A 3 -11.86 -24.79 -4.43
N LYS A 4 -12.41 -23.59 -4.66
CA LYS A 4 -12.05 -22.71 -5.77
C LYS A 4 -12.19 -21.24 -5.39
N ILE A 5 -11.19 -20.44 -5.74
CA ILE A 5 -11.15 -18.99 -5.49
C ILE A 5 -11.03 -18.27 -6.83
N LEU A 6 -11.88 -17.24 -7.04
CA LEU A 6 -11.73 -16.29 -8.12
C LEU A 6 -10.81 -15.15 -7.69
N ILE A 7 -9.81 -14.85 -8.51
CA ILE A 7 -8.86 -13.76 -8.30
C ILE A 7 -9.30 -12.56 -9.13
N ALA A 8 -9.87 -11.55 -8.45
CA ALA A 8 -10.38 -10.34 -9.08
C ALA A 8 -9.28 -9.26 -9.18
N ASN A 9 -8.18 -9.61 -9.79
CA ASN A 9 -7.05 -8.72 -9.98
C ASN A 9 -6.17 -9.20 -11.16
N ARG A 10 -5.10 -8.46 -11.45
CA ARG A 10 -4.15 -8.73 -12.51
C ARG A 10 -2.70 -8.60 -12.03
N GLY A 11 -1.78 -8.87 -12.95
CA GLY A 11 -0.37 -8.59 -12.71
C GLY A 11 0.29 -9.55 -11.73
N GLU A 12 1.31 -9.07 -11.03
CA GLU A 12 2.08 -9.90 -10.11
C GLU A 12 1.26 -10.39 -8.93
N ILE A 13 0.29 -9.57 -8.46
CA ILE A 13 -0.54 -9.96 -7.32
C ILE A 13 -1.50 -11.10 -7.66
N ALA A 14 -2.04 -11.15 -8.88
CA ALA A 14 -2.85 -12.28 -9.31
C ALA A 14 -2.03 -13.58 -9.28
N LEU A 15 -0.78 -13.54 -9.76
CA LEU A 15 0.12 -14.68 -9.70
C LEU A 15 0.52 -15.03 -8.26
N ARG A 16 0.72 -14.02 -7.40
CA ARG A 16 1.03 -14.24 -5.97
C ARG A 16 -0.10 -14.98 -5.24
N ILE A 17 -1.33 -14.55 -5.45
CA ILE A 17 -2.51 -15.20 -4.86
C ILE A 17 -2.66 -16.62 -5.42
N GLN A 18 -2.47 -16.79 -6.72
CA GLN A 18 -2.54 -18.10 -7.38
C GLN A 18 -1.53 -19.09 -6.79
N ARG A 19 -0.29 -18.65 -6.49
CA ARG A 19 0.72 -19.47 -5.82
C ARG A 19 0.25 -19.92 -4.44
N ALA A 20 -0.28 -18.99 -3.62
CA ALA A 20 -0.80 -19.33 -2.30
C ALA A 20 -1.95 -20.33 -2.37
N CYS A 21 -2.91 -20.15 -3.28
CA CYS A 21 -4.00 -21.07 -3.50
C CYS A 21 -3.49 -22.48 -3.86
N ARG A 22 -2.52 -22.58 -4.78
CA ARG A 22 -1.94 -23.87 -5.20
C ARG A 22 -1.24 -24.59 -4.06
N GLU A 23 -0.48 -23.88 -3.24
CA GLU A 23 0.16 -24.46 -2.06
C GLU A 23 -0.87 -24.96 -1.03
N MET A 24 -2.03 -24.34 -0.98
CA MET A 24 -3.16 -24.77 -0.12
C MET A 24 -4.07 -25.84 -0.77
N GLY A 25 -3.77 -26.29 -1.99
CA GLY A 25 -4.59 -27.25 -2.73
C GLY A 25 -5.92 -26.68 -3.25
N ILE A 26 -6.03 -25.36 -3.40
CA ILE A 26 -7.21 -24.64 -3.86
C ILE A 26 -7.09 -24.32 -5.35
N ARG A 27 -8.12 -24.66 -6.12
CA ARG A 27 -8.20 -24.31 -7.53
C ARG A 27 -8.42 -22.79 -7.72
N THR A 28 -7.95 -22.25 -8.83
CA THR A 28 -8.05 -20.83 -9.12
C THR A 28 -8.75 -20.53 -10.43
N VAL A 29 -9.60 -19.51 -10.38
CA VAL A 29 -10.13 -18.82 -11.55
C VAL A 29 -9.51 -17.44 -11.57
N VAL A 30 -8.91 -17.03 -12.69
CA VAL A 30 -8.47 -15.66 -12.88
C VAL A 30 -9.37 -14.93 -13.86
N VAL A 31 -9.69 -13.68 -13.54
CA VAL A 31 -10.32 -12.80 -14.52
C VAL A 31 -9.23 -12.01 -15.26
N HIS A 32 -9.49 -11.66 -16.51
CA HIS A 32 -8.58 -10.82 -17.29
C HIS A 32 -9.33 -9.96 -18.30
N SER A 33 -8.73 -8.83 -18.65
CA SER A 33 -9.17 -8.06 -19.82
C SER A 33 -8.60 -8.68 -21.11
N GLU A 34 -9.08 -8.23 -22.26
CA GLU A 34 -8.52 -8.62 -23.55
C GLU A 34 -7.01 -8.33 -23.66
N ALA A 35 -6.52 -7.24 -23.03
CA ALA A 35 -5.10 -6.89 -23.05
C ALA A 35 -4.21 -7.85 -22.27
N ASP A 36 -4.76 -8.57 -21.30
CA ASP A 36 -4.02 -9.48 -20.41
C ASP A 36 -4.16 -10.96 -20.81
N THR A 37 -4.80 -11.28 -21.93
CA THR A 37 -5.05 -12.68 -22.38
C THR A 37 -3.77 -13.54 -22.38
N GLU A 38 -2.63 -12.95 -22.75
CA GLU A 38 -1.34 -13.64 -22.82
C GLU A 38 -0.54 -13.59 -21.51
N ALA A 39 -1.09 -13.01 -20.44
CA ALA A 39 -0.39 -12.86 -19.16
C ALA A 39 -0.11 -14.22 -18.52
N LYS A 40 1.01 -14.32 -17.82
CA LYS A 40 1.48 -15.56 -17.19
C LYS A 40 0.46 -16.16 -16.20
N TYR A 41 -0.19 -15.31 -15.40
CA TYR A 41 -1.19 -15.77 -14.43
C TYR A 41 -2.45 -16.33 -15.11
N VAL A 42 -2.80 -15.86 -16.32
CA VAL A 42 -3.91 -16.41 -17.11
C VAL A 42 -3.57 -17.82 -17.60
N ARG A 43 -2.36 -17.99 -18.13
CA ARG A 43 -1.89 -19.32 -18.64
C ARG A 43 -1.71 -20.35 -17.53
N LEU A 44 -1.44 -19.93 -16.32
CA LEU A 44 -1.19 -20.81 -15.18
C LEU A 44 -2.44 -21.09 -14.33
N ALA A 45 -3.55 -20.42 -14.55
CA ALA A 45 -4.79 -20.65 -13.82
C ALA A 45 -5.44 -21.99 -14.22
N ASP A 46 -6.22 -22.55 -13.30
CA ASP A 46 -7.05 -23.72 -13.61
C ASP A 46 -8.17 -23.34 -14.59
N GLU A 47 -8.75 -22.16 -14.39
CA GLU A 47 -9.75 -21.55 -15.26
C GLU A 47 -9.47 -20.05 -15.44
N SER A 48 -9.89 -19.48 -16.57
CA SER A 48 -9.80 -18.04 -16.80
C SER A 48 -11.03 -17.51 -17.52
N VAL A 49 -11.41 -16.28 -17.21
CA VAL A 49 -12.58 -15.61 -17.79
C VAL A 49 -12.19 -14.23 -18.27
N CYS A 50 -12.40 -13.95 -19.55
CA CYS A 50 -12.27 -12.59 -20.09
C CYS A 50 -13.47 -11.75 -19.64
N ILE A 51 -13.23 -10.66 -18.93
CA ILE A 51 -14.28 -9.81 -18.34
C ILE A 51 -14.49 -8.49 -19.09
N GLY A 52 -13.84 -8.29 -20.23
CA GLY A 52 -14.08 -7.12 -21.08
C GLY A 52 -12.83 -6.53 -21.72
N PRO A 53 -12.98 -5.37 -22.37
CA PRO A 53 -11.91 -4.69 -23.07
C PRO A 53 -10.84 -4.12 -22.13
N PRO A 54 -9.70 -3.63 -22.69
CA PRO A 54 -8.55 -3.19 -21.89
C PRO A 54 -8.81 -2.13 -20.83
N PRO A 55 -9.64 -1.08 -21.01
CA PRO A 55 -9.85 -0.08 -19.98
C PRO A 55 -10.40 -0.68 -18.70
N SER A 56 -9.76 -0.37 -17.56
CA SER A 56 -10.11 -0.94 -16.25
C SER A 56 -11.59 -0.74 -15.88
N ARG A 57 -12.17 0.40 -16.24
CA ARG A 57 -13.59 0.71 -16.01
C ARG A 57 -14.52 -0.33 -16.63
N ASN A 58 -14.12 -0.92 -17.75
CA ASN A 58 -14.93 -1.86 -18.54
C ASN A 58 -14.53 -3.32 -18.27
N SER A 59 -13.60 -3.56 -17.36
CA SER A 59 -13.07 -4.90 -17.02
C SER A 59 -12.86 -5.05 -15.50
N TYR A 60 -11.68 -4.72 -14.98
CA TYR A 60 -11.32 -4.95 -13.57
C TYR A 60 -12.12 -4.12 -12.55
N LEU A 61 -12.80 -3.05 -12.98
CA LEU A 61 -13.73 -2.25 -12.17
C LEU A 61 -15.21 -2.53 -12.48
N HIS A 62 -15.48 -3.49 -13.37
CA HIS A 62 -16.84 -3.84 -13.75
C HIS A 62 -17.40 -4.95 -12.89
N ILE A 63 -18.00 -4.59 -11.76
CA ILE A 63 -18.51 -5.50 -10.73
C ILE A 63 -19.40 -6.60 -11.31
N PRO A 64 -20.41 -6.33 -12.17
CA PRO A 64 -21.28 -7.37 -12.70
C PRO A 64 -20.53 -8.48 -13.45
N ALA A 65 -19.49 -8.12 -14.25
CA ALA A 65 -18.72 -9.11 -14.99
C ALA A 65 -17.91 -10.02 -14.07
N ILE A 66 -17.37 -9.47 -12.96
CA ILE A 66 -16.61 -10.24 -11.97
C ILE A 66 -17.54 -11.22 -11.23
N ILE A 67 -18.72 -10.76 -10.80
CA ILE A 67 -19.72 -11.61 -10.12
C ILE A 67 -20.19 -12.73 -11.07
N SER A 68 -20.52 -12.40 -12.33
CA SER A 68 -20.91 -13.40 -13.32
C SER A 68 -19.80 -14.42 -13.59
N ALA A 69 -18.54 -14.00 -13.61
CA ALA A 69 -17.41 -14.92 -13.74
C ALA A 69 -17.33 -15.89 -12.56
N ALA A 70 -17.59 -15.41 -11.35
CA ALA A 70 -17.62 -16.27 -10.15
C ALA A 70 -18.77 -17.29 -10.19
N GLU A 71 -19.96 -16.86 -10.64
CA GLU A 71 -21.11 -17.75 -10.82
C GLU A 71 -20.85 -18.83 -11.88
N LEU A 72 -20.36 -18.44 -13.04
CA LEU A 72 -20.08 -19.34 -14.17
C LEU A 72 -19.04 -20.41 -13.85
N THR A 73 -18.15 -20.14 -12.91
CA THR A 73 -17.03 -21.02 -12.56
C THR A 73 -17.21 -21.72 -11.23
N ASP A 74 -18.34 -21.57 -10.57
CA ASP A 74 -18.62 -22.13 -9.24
C ASP A 74 -17.54 -21.79 -8.21
N ALA A 75 -17.03 -20.56 -8.22
CA ALA A 75 -16.08 -20.09 -7.22
C ALA A 75 -16.77 -19.93 -5.86
N GLY A 76 -16.11 -20.36 -4.77
CA GLY A 76 -16.66 -20.20 -3.41
C GLY A 76 -16.30 -18.86 -2.77
N ALA A 77 -15.24 -18.22 -3.24
CA ALA A 77 -14.75 -16.96 -2.70
C ALA A 77 -14.08 -16.11 -3.78
N ILE A 78 -13.97 -14.81 -3.50
CA ILE A 78 -13.32 -13.82 -4.38
C ILE A 78 -12.21 -13.12 -3.62
N HIS A 79 -10.98 -13.18 -4.15
CA HIS A 79 -9.82 -12.45 -3.62
C HIS A 79 -9.58 -11.20 -4.46
N PRO A 80 -9.70 -9.99 -3.89
CA PRO A 80 -9.56 -8.74 -4.65
C PRO A 80 -8.11 -8.30 -4.86
N GLY A 81 -7.14 -8.89 -4.18
CA GLY A 81 -5.75 -8.44 -4.16
C GLY A 81 -5.58 -7.05 -3.55
N TYR A 82 -4.91 -6.16 -4.27
CA TYR A 82 -4.77 -4.74 -3.95
C TYR A 82 -5.08 -3.85 -5.16
N GLY A 83 -5.43 -2.58 -4.94
CA GLY A 83 -5.92 -1.69 -6.00
C GLY A 83 -7.30 -2.12 -6.53
N PHE A 84 -7.72 -1.58 -7.65
CA PHE A 84 -9.03 -1.84 -8.27
C PHE A 84 -10.18 -1.81 -7.25
N LEU A 85 -10.84 -2.95 -7.03
CA LEU A 85 -12.01 -3.07 -6.15
C LEU A 85 -11.70 -3.54 -4.73
N SER A 86 -10.42 -3.70 -4.37
CA SER A 86 -10.03 -4.25 -3.07
C SER A 86 -10.48 -3.45 -1.84
N GLU A 87 -10.70 -2.14 -2.00
CA GLU A 87 -11.20 -1.23 -0.97
C GLU A 87 -12.58 -0.63 -1.35
N ASN A 88 -13.30 -1.30 -2.24
CA ASN A 88 -14.65 -0.91 -2.62
C ASN A 88 -15.68 -1.66 -1.76
N ALA A 89 -16.33 -0.94 -0.83
CA ALA A 89 -17.30 -1.53 0.09
C ALA A 89 -18.54 -2.07 -0.63
N ASP A 90 -18.98 -1.42 -1.71
CA ASP A 90 -20.16 -1.85 -2.47
C ASP A 90 -19.85 -3.15 -3.24
N PHE A 91 -18.63 -3.31 -3.74
CA PHE A 91 -18.18 -4.58 -4.32
C PHE A 91 -18.17 -5.70 -3.27
N ALA A 92 -17.57 -5.47 -2.12
CA ALA A 92 -17.54 -6.46 -1.03
C ALA A 92 -18.96 -6.87 -0.60
N GLU A 93 -19.88 -5.90 -0.49
CA GLU A 93 -21.28 -6.15 -0.16
C GLU A 93 -22.00 -6.95 -1.27
N GLN A 94 -21.77 -6.63 -2.54
CA GLN A 94 -22.35 -7.39 -3.65
C GLN A 94 -21.82 -8.81 -3.74
N VAL A 95 -20.55 -9.03 -3.48
CA VAL A 95 -19.94 -10.36 -3.41
C VAL A 95 -20.66 -11.20 -2.34
N GLU A 96 -20.82 -10.68 -1.13
CA GLU A 96 -21.46 -11.37 -0.02
C GLU A 96 -22.96 -11.63 -0.29
N ARG A 97 -23.67 -10.64 -0.85
CA ARG A 97 -25.09 -10.79 -1.25
C ARG A 97 -25.31 -11.82 -2.35
N SER A 98 -24.31 -12.01 -3.22
CA SER A 98 -24.35 -13.03 -4.28
C SER A 98 -24.01 -14.43 -3.78
N GLY A 99 -23.75 -14.61 -2.48
CA GLY A 99 -23.48 -15.91 -1.87
C GLY A 99 -22.00 -16.33 -1.91
N PHE A 100 -21.09 -15.43 -2.30
CA PHE A 100 -19.65 -15.68 -2.28
C PHE A 100 -19.01 -15.10 -1.02
N VAL A 101 -17.87 -15.65 -0.62
CA VAL A 101 -17.05 -15.06 0.44
C VAL A 101 -16.10 -14.00 -0.15
N PHE A 102 -16.17 -12.79 0.39
CA PHE A 102 -15.16 -11.76 0.08
C PHE A 102 -13.92 -11.99 0.95
N ILE A 103 -12.76 -12.26 0.34
CA ILE A 103 -11.49 -12.43 1.06
C ILE A 103 -10.92 -11.06 1.39
N GLY A 104 -11.33 -10.55 2.53
CA GLY A 104 -11.00 -9.21 3.01
C GLY A 104 -11.88 -8.80 4.19
N PRO A 105 -11.83 -7.53 4.59
CA PRO A 105 -12.64 -7.01 5.69
C PRO A 105 -14.12 -6.92 5.31
N ARG A 106 -14.96 -6.72 6.33
CA ARG A 106 -16.39 -6.51 6.13
C ARG A 106 -16.66 -5.18 5.41
N PRO A 107 -17.72 -5.08 4.60
CA PRO A 107 -18.07 -3.82 3.91
C PRO A 107 -18.16 -2.62 4.85
N ALA A 108 -18.69 -2.80 6.07
CA ALA A 108 -18.78 -1.74 7.08
C ALA A 108 -17.39 -1.23 7.51
N SER A 109 -16.42 -2.11 7.68
CA SER A 109 -15.03 -1.71 8.04
C SER A 109 -14.35 -0.98 6.88
N ILE A 110 -14.60 -1.39 5.64
CA ILE A 110 -14.09 -0.69 4.45
C ILE A 110 -14.67 0.73 4.38
N ARG A 111 -15.98 0.88 4.58
CA ARG A 111 -16.63 2.20 4.58
C ARG A 111 -16.12 3.09 5.70
N LEU A 112 -15.99 2.55 6.92
CA LEU A 112 -15.51 3.29 8.09
C LEU A 112 -14.09 3.82 7.86
N MET A 113 -13.19 2.96 7.40
CA MET A 113 -11.78 3.32 7.21
C MET A 113 -11.52 4.09 5.91
N GLY A 114 -12.42 4.01 4.94
CA GLY A 114 -12.37 4.78 3.69
C GLY A 114 -12.79 6.25 3.85
N ASP A 115 -13.53 6.59 4.90
CA ASP A 115 -13.86 7.98 5.24
C ASP A 115 -12.83 8.54 6.23
N LYS A 116 -12.07 9.55 5.80
CA LYS A 116 -10.93 10.08 6.58
C LYS A 116 -11.32 10.65 7.94
N VAL A 117 -12.50 11.24 8.06
CA VAL A 117 -12.97 11.83 9.32
C VAL A 117 -13.37 10.72 10.27
N SER A 118 -14.24 9.82 9.81
CA SER A 118 -14.71 8.67 10.60
C SER A 118 -13.55 7.76 11.03
N ALA A 119 -12.58 7.53 10.14
CA ALA A 119 -11.38 6.75 10.45
C ALA A 119 -10.55 7.40 11.56
N LYS A 120 -10.29 8.71 11.47
CA LYS A 120 -9.56 9.45 12.52
C LYS A 120 -10.29 9.40 13.86
N ASP A 121 -11.60 9.58 13.86
CA ASP A 121 -12.39 9.55 15.09
C ASP A 121 -12.39 8.17 15.72
N ALA A 122 -12.56 7.12 14.93
CA ALA A 122 -12.46 5.74 15.40
C ALA A 122 -11.05 5.44 15.97
N MET A 123 -9.99 5.94 15.33
CA MET A 123 -8.62 5.76 15.79
C MET A 123 -8.34 6.53 17.08
N LYS A 124 -8.82 7.77 17.22
CA LYS A 124 -8.74 8.53 18.48
C LYS A 124 -9.41 7.77 19.64
N GLN A 125 -10.61 7.24 19.41
CA GLN A 125 -11.34 6.45 20.41
C GLN A 125 -10.60 5.18 20.82
N ALA A 126 -9.92 4.53 19.87
CA ALA A 126 -9.08 3.35 20.12
C ALA A 126 -7.70 3.70 20.72
N GLY A 127 -7.40 4.99 20.96
CA GLY A 127 -6.13 5.43 21.53
C GLY A 127 -4.95 5.42 20.53
N VAL A 128 -5.22 5.32 19.24
CA VAL A 128 -4.21 5.47 18.19
C VAL A 128 -3.91 6.95 17.97
N PRO A 129 -2.63 7.39 18.05
CA PRO A 129 -2.28 8.79 17.92
C PRO A 129 -2.59 9.31 16.51
N VAL A 130 -3.20 10.49 16.42
CA VAL A 130 -3.46 11.20 15.17
C VAL A 130 -2.69 12.52 15.15
N VAL A 131 -2.46 13.08 13.96
CA VAL A 131 -1.81 14.40 13.85
C VAL A 131 -2.64 15.43 14.62
N PRO A 132 -2.05 16.18 15.56
CA PRO A 132 -2.73 17.26 16.26
C PRO A 132 -3.30 18.28 15.27
N GLY A 133 -4.54 18.67 15.46
CA GLY A 133 -5.22 19.58 14.52
C GLY A 133 -6.52 20.14 15.05
N SER A 134 -7.31 20.73 14.15
CA SER A 134 -8.65 21.20 14.44
C SER A 134 -9.62 20.04 14.67
N ASP A 135 -10.61 20.26 15.52
CA ASP A 135 -11.73 19.33 15.68
C ASP A 135 -12.74 19.55 14.53
N GLY A 136 -12.49 18.84 13.42
CA GLY A 136 -13.27 19.00 12.20
C GLY A 136 -12.90 20.22 11.35
N ALA A 137 -13.88 20.74 10.61
CA ALA A 137 -13.70 21.90 9.74
C ALA A 137 -13.41 23.16 10.53
N LEU A 138 -12.52 24.01 10.01
CA LEU A 138 -12.25 25.31 10.60
C LEU A 138 -13.49 26.21 10.57
N PRO A 139 -13.81 26.91 11.68
CA PRO A 139 -14.91 27.85 11.75
C PRO A 139 -14.65 29.08 10.86
N ASP A 140 -15.67 29.93 10.70
CA ASP A 140 -15.51 31.17 9.94
C ASP A 140 -14.94 32.33 10.77
N ASP A 141 -14.99 32.25 12.10
CA ASP A 141 -14.44 33.27 12.97
C ASP A 141 -12.89 33.28 12.93
N PRO A 142 -12.27 34.39 12.50
CA PRO A 142 -10.83 34.53 12.44
C PRO A 142 -10.13 34.32 13.80
N LYS A 143 -10.78 34.68 14.91
CA LYS A 143 -10.21 34.52 16.25
C LYS A 143 -10.09 33.05 16.63
N GLU A 144 -11.12 32.27 16.38
CA GLU A 144 -11.14 30.82 16.64
C GLU A 144 -10.12 30.09 15.78
N ILE A 145 -9.93 30.52 14.53
CA ILE A 145 -8.90 29.97 13.62
C ILE A 145 -7.50 30.21 14.19
N VAL A 146 -7.21 31.43 14.64
CA VAL A 146 -5.91 31.80 15.23
C VAL A 146 -5.67 31.04 16.53
N GLU A 147 -6.66 30.93 17.40
CA GLU A 147 -6.55 30.16 18.64
C GLU A 147 -6.28 28.67 18.39
N THR A 148 -6.94 28.11 17.38
CA THR A 148 -6.71 26.73 16.95
C THR A 148 -5.27 26.54 16.49
N ALA A 149 -4.75 27.44 15.64
CA ALA A 149 -3.38 27.37 15.16
C ALA A 149 -2.34 27.50 16.30
N ARG A 150 -2.59 28.36 17.28
CA ARG A 150 -1.74 28.49 18.47
C ARG A 150 -1.73 27.22 19.33
N LYS A 151 -2.88 26.55 19.47
CA LYS A 151 -2.99 25.26 20.20
C LYS A 151 -2.27 24.14 19.47
N VAL A 152 -2.42 24.06 18.14
CA VAL A 152 -1.76 23.05 17.29
C VAL A 152 -0.25 23.25 17.26
N GLY A 153 0.21 24.50 17.24
CA GLY A 153 1.62 24.89 17.14
C GLY A 153 2.11 24.98 15.69
N TYR A 154 2.75 26.12 15.34
CA TYR A 154 3.34 26.33 14.02
C TYR A 154 4.61 25.48 13.81
N PRO A 155 4.91 25.06 12.57
CA PRO A 155 4.12 25.26 11.35
C PRO A 155 2.86 24.40 11.32
N VAL A 156 1.79 24.93 10.71
CA VAL A 156 0.55 24.18 10.47
C VAL A 156 0.31 23.99 8.98
N ILE A 157 -0.50 23.00 8.63
CA ILE A 157 -0.95 22.77 7.26
C ILE A 157 -2.48 22.88 7.21
N ILE A 158 -2.98 23.68 6.27
CA ILE A 158 -4.42 23.78 5.97
C ILE A 158 -4.72 22.80 4.85
N LYS A 159 -5.76 22.00 5.01
CA LYS A 159 -6.16 20.96 4.06
C LYS A 159 -7.62 21.07 3.71
N ALA A 160 -7.95 20.91 2.42
CA ALA A 160 -9.33 20.80 1.96
C ALA A 160 -9.95 19.47 2.42
N ALA A 161 -11.16 19.49 2.97
CA ALA A 161 -11.86 18.28 3.44
C ALA A 161 -12.16 17.31 2.28
N GLY A 162 -12.48 17.83 1.09
CA GLY A 162 -12.69 17.04 -0.13
C GLY A 162 -11.41 16.76 -0.93
N GLY A 163 -10.24 17.22 -0.47
CA GLY A 163 -8.99 17.12 -1.20
C GLY A 163 -8.29 15.75 -1.05
N GLY A 164 -7.50 15.41 -2.06
CA GLY A 164 -6.67 14.20 -2.06
C GLY A 164 -5.46 14.35 -2.99
N GLY A 165 -4.47 13.46 -2.86
CA GLY A 165 -3.31 13.44 -3.74
C GLY A 165 -2.45 14.71 -3.70
N GLY A 166 -2.38 15.41 -2.56
CA GLY A 166 -1.55 16.61 -2.40
C GLY A 166 -2.17 17.92 -2.93
N ARG A 167 -3.43 17.89 -3.40
CA ARG A 167 -4.15 19.10 -3.85
C ARG A 167 -4.97 19.70 -2.72
N GLY A 168 -5.10 21.04 -2.72
CA GLY A 168 -5.87 21.77 -1.69
C GLY A 168 -5.17 21.75 -0.32
N MET A 169 -3.85 21.84 -0.30
CA MET A 169 -3.05 21.91 0.92
C MET A 169 -2.09 23.10 0.89
N ARG A 170 -1.97 23.78 2.05
CA ARG A 170 -1.09 24.93 2.19
C ARG A 170 -0.39 24.96 3.55
N VAL A 171 0.92 24.99 3.53
CA VAL A 171 1.74 25.11 4.75
C VAL A 171 1.79 26.58 5.20
N VAL A 172 1.57 26.80 6.49
CA VAL A 172 1.57 28.11 7.14
C VAL A 172 2.59 28.09 8.29
N ARG A 173 3.61 28.94 8.17
CA ARG A 173 4.74 28.93 9.11
C ARG A 173 4.60 29.96 10.23
N ASP A 174 3.75 30.96 10.05
CA ASP A 174 3.54 32.05 10.99
C ASP A 174 2.08 32.53 11.02
N GLU A 175 1.71 33.22 12.08
CA GLU A 175 0.36 33.70 12.30
C GLU A 175 -0.08 34.79 11.29
N ALA A 176 0.86 35.59 10.80
CA ALA A 176 0.55 36.68 9.89
C ALA A 176 -0.01 36.18 8.54
N SER A 177 0.48 35.04 8.06
CA SER A 177 0.05 34.44 6.80
C SER A 177 -1.15 33.50 6.94
N LEU A 178 -1.61 33.21 8.18
CA LEU A 178 -2.62 32.18 8.47
C LEU A 178 -3.95 32.45 7.80
N LEU A 179 -4.58 33.59 8.10
CA LEU A 179 -5.95 33.88 7.61
C LEU A 179 -6.01 34.00 6.09
N GLY A 180 -5.00 34.60 5.46
CA GLY A 180 -4.88 34.65 4.00
C GLY A 180 -4.75 33.25 3.39
N SER A 181 -3.98 32.37 4.01
CA SER A 181 -3.81 30.99 3.58
C SER A 181 -5.10 30.18 3.71
N VAL A 182 -5.84 30.34 4.81
CA VAL A 182 -7.15 29.70 5.00
C VAL A 182 -8.14 30.15 3.93
N ALA A 183 -8.28 31.45 3.68
CA ALA A 183 -9.18 31.99 2.69
C ALA A 183 -8.86 31.48 1.27
N THR A 184 -7.58 31.47 0.91
CA THR A 184 -7.12 30.96 -0.40
C THR A 184 -7.41 29.47 -0.54
N THR A 185 -7.10 28.66 0.49
CA THR A 185 -7.34 27.21 0.44
C THR A 185 -8.84 26.89 0.36
N ARG A 186 -9.71 27.63 1.07
CA ARG A 186 -11.17 27.50 0.96
C ARG A 186 -11.67 27.77 -0.44
N SER A 187 -11.18 28.85 -1.07
CA SER A 187 -11.56 29.21 -2.45
C SER A 187 -11.12 28.15 -3.45
N GLU A 188 -9.87 27.68 -3.35
CA GLU A 188 -9.34 26.58 -4.18
C GLU A 188 -10.13 25.28 -3.98
N ALA A 189 -10.47 24.94 -2.74
CA ALA A 189 -11.25 23.77 -2.40
C ALA A 189 -12.69 23.85 -2.97
N GLN A 190 -13.34 25.00 -2.86
CA GLN A 190 -14.67 25.22 -3.42
C GLN A 190 -14.65 25.07 -4.94
N ALA A 191 -13.65 25.62 -5.61
CA ALA A 191 -13.52 25.53 -7.06
C ALA A 191 -13.20 24.11 -7.55
N ALA A 192 -12.32 23.39 -6.85
CA ALA A 192 -11.84 22.07 -7.29
C ALA A 192 -12.74 20.91 -6.87
N PHE A 193 -13.39 21.00 -5.70
CA PHE A 193 -14.11 19.88 -5.07
C PHE A 193 -15.58 20.20 -4.77
N ASN A 194 -16.05 21.40 -5.13
CA ASN A 194 -17.37 21.92 -4.78
C ASN A 194 -17.67 21.86 -3.26
N ASN A 195 -16.62 21.92 -2.45
CA ASN A 195 -16.66 21.90 -0.98
C ASN A 195 -15.53 22.79 -0.44
N GLY A 196 -15.87 23.95 0.09
CA GLY A 196 -14.92 24.91 0.67
C GLY A 196 -14.48 24.59 2.11
N SER A 197 -14.93 23.48 2.69
CA SER A 197 -14.51 23.09 4.03
C SER A 197 -13.02 22.77 4.07
N VAL A 198 -12.32 23.36 5.04
CA VAL A 198 -10.90 23.13 5.30
C VAL A 198 -10.69 22.80 6.77
N TYR A 199 -9.68 22.04 7.07
CA TYR A 199 -9.22 21.73 8.42
C TYR A 199 -7.73 22.01 8.56
N MET A 200 -7.24 22.08 9.80
CA MET A 200 -5.86 22.39 10.14
C MET A 200 -5.20 21.22 10.85
N GLU A 201 -3.95 20.96 10.53
CA GLU A 201 -3.11 20.00 11.25
C GLU A 201 -1.71 20.56 11.49
N ARG A 202 -0.98 20.01 12.47
CA ARG A 202 0.45 20.25 12.60
C ARG A 202 1.16 19.83 11.33
N TYR A 203 2.03 20.67 10.80
CA TYR A 203 2.88 20.31 9.67
C TYR A 203 4.13 19.58 10.18
N LEU A 204 4.36 18.38 9.66
CA LEU A 204 5.55 17.60 9.92
C LEU A 204 6.59 17.91 8.85
N GLU A 205 7.78 18.33 9.25
CA GLU A 205 8.77 18.85 8.30
C GLU A 205 9.59 17.77 7.62
N ASN A 206 9.97 16.73 8.35
CA ASN A 206 10.79 15.62 7.86
C ASN A 206 10.27 14.26 8.31
N PRO A 207 8.96 13.98 8.15
CA PRO A 207 8.41 12.73 8.62
C PRO A 207 8.90 11.56 7.78
N ARG A 208 8.91 10.37 8.42
CA ARG A 208 9.03 9.09 7.75
C ARG A 208 7.65 8.47 7.60
N HIS A 209 7.47 7.66 6.58
CA HIS A 209 6.28 6.84 6.38
C HIS A 209 6.53 5.46 6.98
N ILE A 210 6.01 5.23 8.17
CA ILE A 210 6.10 3.94 8.86
C ILE A 210 4.71 3.35 8.94
N GLU A 211 4.57 2.07 8.67
CA GLU A 211 3.28 1.39 8.66
C GLU A 211 3.32 0.10 9.46
N ILE A 212 2.19 -0.24 10.10
CA ILE A 212 2.04 -1.42 10.95
C ILE A 212 1.14 -2.44 10.24
N GLN A 213 1.67 -3.63 9.97
CA GLN A 213 0.91 -4.75 9.42
C GLN A 213 0.08 -5.43 10.51
N VAL A 214 -1.20 -5.62 10.27
CA VAL A 214 -2.08 -6.37 11.17
C VAL A 214 -2.76 -7.54 10.45
N LEU A 215 -3.12 -8.55 11.24
CA LEU A 215 -4.04 -9.62 10.89
C LEU A 215 -5.11 -9.72 11.98
N ALA A 216 -6.37 -9.88 11.60
CA ALA A 216 -7.48 -10.08 12.53
C ALA A 216 -8.45 -11.14 12.00
N ASP A 217 -9.01 -11.98 12.88
CA ASP A 217 -10.00 -12.99 12.54
C ASP A 217 -11.42 -12.59 12.93
N GLU A 218 -12.40 -13.44 12.61
CA GLU A 218 -13.80 -13.21 12.98
C GLU A 218 -14.12 -13.53 14.45
N HIS A 219 -13.16 -14.10 15.17
CA HIS A 219 -13.32 -14.57 16.55
C HIS A 219 -12.83 -13.56 17.59
N GLY A 220 -12.46 -12.34 17.14
CA GLY A 220 -11.97 -11.27 18.02
C GLY A 220 -10.48 -11.32 18.31
N ASN A 221 -9.71 -12.19 17.63
CA ASN A 221 -8.27 -12.21 17.74
C ASN A 221 -7.65 -11.25 16.71
N ALA A 222 -6.63 -10.54 17.12
CA ALA A 222 -5.83 -9.67 16.25
C ALA A 222 -4.37 -9.65 16.70
N ILE A 223 -3.46 -9.59 15.74
CA ILE A 223 -2.01 -9.48 15.96
C ILE A 223 -1.43 -8.42 15.03
N TYR A 224 -0.28 -7.85 15.41
CA TYR A 224 0.54 -7.08 14.49
C TYR A 224 1.82 -7.86 14.12
N LEU A 225 2.29 -7.67 12.90
CA LEU A 225 3.43 -8.40 12.30
C LEU A 225 4.63 -7.49 12.05
N GLY A 226 4.89 -6.57 12.97
CA GLY A 226 5.94 -5.59 12.82
C GLY A 226 5.55 -4.41 11.93
N GLU A 227 6.56 -3.68 11.53
CA GLU A 227 6.42 -2.47 10.73
C GLU A 227 7.25 -2.51 9.45
N ARG A 228 6.89 -1.63 8.53
CA ARG A 228 7.64 -1.32 7.32
C ARG A 228 7.96 0.17 7.26
N ASP A 229 9.10 0.51 6.71
CA ASP A 229 9.48 1.86 6.32
C ASP A 229 9.27 2.03 4.82
N CYS A 230 8.38 2.94 4.45
CA CYS A 230 8.02 3.25 3.07
C CYS A 230 8.36 4.71 2.71
N SER A 231 9.35 5.28 3.37
CA SER A 231 9.72 6.70 3.21
C SER A 231 10.40 6.99 1.89
N MET A 232 11.02 5.98 1.25
CA MET A 232 11.62 6.15 -0.08
C MET A 232 10.53 6.18 -1.14
N GLN A 233 9.97 7.36 -1.36
CA GLN A 233 8.81 7.58 -2.23
C GLN A 233 8.96 8.87 -3.05
N ARG A 234 8.23 8.95 -4.15
CA ARG A 234 8.13 10.13 -4.98
C ARG A 234 6.66 10.44 -5.26
N ARG A 235 6.23 11.66 -4.96
CA ARG A 235 4.83 12.10 -5.13
C ARG A 235 3.82 11.10 -4.53
N HIS A 236 4.12 10.63 -3.31
CA HIS A 236 3.36 9.62 -2.58
C HIS A 236 3.33 8.21 -3.22
N GLN A 237 4.16 7.97 -4.24
CA GLN A 237 4.37 6.63 -4.79
C GLN A 237 5.62 6.01 -4.15
N LYS A 238 5.44 4.91 -3.44
CA LYS A 238 6.51 4.14 -2.81
C LYS A 238 7.41 3.54 -3.90
N VAL A 239 8.73 3.61 -3.71
CA VAL A 239 9.75 3.14 -4.66
C VAL A 239 10.56 2.01 -4.05
N ILE A 240 10.98 2.17 -2.78
CA ILE A 240 11.66 1.17 -1.99
C ILE A 240 10.96 1.08 -0.64
N GLU A 241 10.74 -0.14 -0.18
CA GLU A 241 10.21 -0.45 1.15
C GLU A 241 11.16 -1.38 1.89
N GLU A 242 11.24 -1.23 3.21
CA GLU A 242 12.08 -2.10 4.04
C GLU A 242 11.41 -2.45 5.37
N ALA A 243 11.77 -3.57 5.92
CA ALA A 243 11.33 -4.03 7.24
C ALA A 243 12.48 -4.80 7.95
N PRO A 244 12.68 -4.55 9.25
CA PRO A 244 12.08 -3.52 10.11
C PRO A 244 12.54 -2.10 9.76
N ALA A 245 11.83 -1.08 10.28
CA ALA A 245 12.18 0.33 10.07
C ALA A 245 13.52 0.68 10.78
N PRO A 246 14.53 1.20 10.05
CA PRO A 246 15.83 1.52 10.65
C PRO A 246 15.71 2.59 11.73
N GLY A 247 16.36 2.37 12.89
CA GLY A 247 16.47 3.37 13.95
C GLY A 247 15.18 3.67 14.72
N VAL A 248 14.12 2.88 14.54
CA VAL A 248 12.92 2.95 15.40
C VAL A 248 13.00 1.88 16.49
N SER A 249 12.77 2.27 17.76
CA SER A 249 12.91 1.33 18.86
C SER A 249 11.83 0.25 18.85
N ARG A 250 12.20 -0.97 19.20
CA ARG A 250 11.26 -2.11 19.28
C ARG A 250 10.17 -1.89 20.32
N GLU A 251 10.48 -1.20 21.41
CA GLU A 251 9.50 -0.84 22.45
C GLU A 251 8.42 0.10 21.88
N LEU A 252 8.83 1.10 21.11
CA LEU A 252 7.90 2.04 20.49
C LEU A 252 7.01 1.35 19.44
N ILE A 253 7.59 0.45 18.64
CA ILE A 253 6.84 -0.38 17.69
C ILE A 253 5.85 -1.29 18.42
N HIS A 254 6.27 -1.94 19.51
CA HIS A 254 5.35 -2.76 20.30
C HIS A 254 4.18 -1.93 20.83
N LYS A 255 4.45 -0.76 21.38
CA LYS A 255 3.42 0.13 21.92
C LYS A 255 2.40 0.55 20.85
N ILE A 256 2.85 0.97 19.67
CA ILE A 256 1.93 1.38 18.59
C ILE A 256 1.24 0.16 17.96
N GLY A 257 1.95 -0.96 17.80
CA GLY A 257 1.40 -2.20 17.28
C GLY A 257 0.25 -2.72 18.13
N MET A 258 0.40 -2.73 19.45
CA MET A 258 -0.67 -3.13 20.36
C MET A 258 -1.89 -2.20 20.30
N ARG A 259 -1.70 -0.89 20.09
CA ARG A 259 -2.82 0.04 19.85
C ARG A 259 -3.54 -0.28 18.53
N CYS A 260 -2.81 -0.64 17.48
CA CYS A 260 -3.42 -1.09 16.23
C CYS A 260 -4.23 -2.40 16.41
N VAL A 261 -3.72 -3.33 17.22
CA VAL A 261 -4.44 -4.56 17.58
C VAL A 261 -5.76 -4.24 18.29
N GLU A 262 -5.73 -3.38 19.30
CA GLU A 262 -6.95 -2.98 20.02
C GLU A 262 -7.93 -2.20 19.11
N ALA A 263 -7.42 -1.37 18.21
CA ALA A 263 -8.23 -0.71 17.19
C ALA A 263 -8.94 -1.74 16.28
N CYS A 264 -8.24 -2.76 15.79
CA CYS A 264 -8.83 -3.83 15.00
C CYS A 264 -9.98 -4.53 15.75
N LYS A 265 -9.78 -4.85 17.03
CA LYS A 265 -10.82 -5.47 17.87
C LYS A 265 -12.03 -4.55 18.04
N SER A 266 -11.81 -3.26 18.30
CA SER A 266 -12.88 -2.29 18.55
C SER A 266 -13.78 -2.04 17.34
N ILE A 267 -13.22 -2.10 16.11
CA ILE A 267 -14.00 -1.92 14.87
C ILE A 267 -14.46 -3.24 14.26
N GLY A 268 -14.19 -4.39 14.90
CA GLY A 268 -14.55 -5.72 14.37
C GLY A 268 -13.87 -6.03 13.04
N TYR A 269 -12.60 -5.62 12.90
CA TYR A 269 -11.82 -5.84 11.68
C TYR A 269 -11.56 -7.32 11.42
N ARG A 270 -11.54 -7.71 10.13
CA ARG A 270 -11.26 -9.07 9.66
C ARG A 270 -10.30 -9.00 8.46
N GLY A 271 -9.34 -9.89 8.40
CA GLY A 271 -8.38 -10.01 7.30
C GLY A 271 -7.04 -9.31 7.56
N ALA A 272 -6.29 -9.12 6.50
CA ALA A 272 -5.05 -8.33 6.52
C ALA A 272 -5.38 -6.84 6.40
N GLY A 273 -4.66 -6.02 7.14
CA GLY A 273 -4.76 -4.56 7.06
C GLY A 273 -3.46 -3.90 7.44
N THR A 274 -3.32 -2.64 7.09
CA THR A 274 -2.11 -1.87 7.40
C THR A 274 -2.50 -0.48 7.89
N PHE A 275 -2.00 -0.13 9.06
CA PHE A 275 -2.11 1.23 9.61
C PHE A 275 -0.91 2.04 9.13
N GLU A 276 -1.12 3.09 8.38
CA GLU A 276 -0.09 4.00 7.90
C GLU A 276 0.07 5.20 8.85
N PHE A 277 1.33 5.53 9.14
CA PHE A 277 1.70 6.62 10.04
C PHE A 277 2.75 7.53 9.42
N LEU A 278 2.67 8.81 9.76
CA LEU A 278 3.84 9.68 9.73
C LEU A 278 4.56 9.56 11.07
N TYR A 279 5.88 9.34 11.00
CA TYR A 279 6.76 9.23 12.16
C TYR A 279 7.79 10.34 12.16
N GLU A 280 7.80 11.14 13.20
CA GLU A 280 8.78 12.23 13.39
C GLU A 280 9.10 12.40 14.86
N ASN A 281 10.38 12.59 15.20
CA ASN A 281 10.86 12.88 16.56
C ASN A 281 10.37 11.89 17.63
N GLY A 282 10.25 10.61 17.31
CA GLY A 282 9.81 9.58 18.25
C GLY A 282 8.29 9.46 18.39
N GLU A 283 7.52 10.19 17.63
CA GLU A 283 6.04 10.17 17.67
C GLU A 283 5.45 9.59 16.38
N PHE A 284 4.41 8.78 16.53
CA PHE A 284 3.60 8.25 15.44
C PHE A 284 2.30 9.03 15.30
N PHE A 285 1.92 9.33 14.05
CA PHE A 285 0.68 10.02 13.73
C PHE A 285 -0.06 9.28 12.63
N PHE A 286 -1.21 8.72 12.95
CA PHE A 286 -2.06 7.98 12.01
C PHE A 286 -2.47 8.85 10.83
N ILE A 287 -2.33 8.28 9.63
CA ILE A 287 -2.77 8.89 8.36
C ILE A 287 -4.04 8.20 7.88
N GLU A 288 -3.93 6.89 7.65
CA GLU A 288 -5.00 6.07 7.08
C GLU A 288 -4.79 4.59 7.39
N MET A 289 -5.83 3.79 7.19
CA MET A 289 -5.73 2.33 7.21
C MET A 289 -6.06 1.78 5.84
N ASN A 290 -5.14 1.02 5.27
CA ASN A 290 -5.42 0.24 4.07
C ASN A 290 -6.09 -1.06 4.48
N THR A 291 -7.34 -1.23 4.04
CA THR A 291 -8.20 -2.38 4.39
C THR A 291 -8.03 -3.55 3.42
N ARG A 292 -6.78 -3.84 3.07
CA ARG A 292 -6.37 -4.84 2.08
C ARG A 292 -4.92 -5.28 2.30
N LEU A 293 -4.50 -6.26 1.53
CA LEU A 293 -3.08 -6.57 1.36
C LEU A 293 -2.38 -5.41 0.62
N GLN A 294 -1.14 -5.11 0.97
CA GLN A 294 -0.34 -4.09 0.29
C GLN A 294 0.71 -4.70 -0.65
N VAL A 295 1.22 -3.88 -1.58
CA VAL A 295 2.27 -4.28 -2.54
C VAL A 295 3.49 -4.82 -1.80
N GLU A 296 3.90 -4.14 -0.74
CA GLU A 296 5.10 -4.34 0.08
C GLU A 296 4.96 -5.42 1.16
N HIS A 297 3.88 -6.21 1.14
CA HIS A 297 3.72 -7.33 2.09
C HIS A 297 4.89 -8.33 2.12
N PRO A 298 5.64 -8.56 1.01
CA PRO A 298 6.74 -9.52 1.01
C PRO A 298 7.85 -9.23 2.01
N VAL A 299 8.16 -7.97 2.33
CA VAL A 299 9.20 -7.67 3.33
C VAL A 299 8.78 -8.10 4.73
N THR A 300 7.48 -7.98 5.06
CA THR A 300 6.93 -8.51 6.31
C THR A 300 6.96 -10.04 6.34
N GLU A 301 6.59 -10.70 5.25
CA GLU A 301 6.63 -12.16 5.13
C GLU A 301 8.06 -12.68 5.39
N TRP A 302 9.07 -12.02 4.82
CA TRP A 302 10.46 -12.42 5.01
C TRP A 302 10.95 -12.32 6.45
N ILE A 303 10.63 -11.25 7.16
CA ILE A 303 11.11 -11.04 8.53
C ILE A 303 10.31 -11.79 9.59
N THR A 304 9.08 -12.22 9.27
CA THR A 304 8.19 -12.92 10.22
C THR A 304 8.01 -14.40 9.93
N GLY A 305 8.24 -14.83 8.69
CA GLY A 305 7.93 -16.17 8.22
C GLY A 305 6.43 -16.45 8.04
N VAL A 306 5.57 -15.42 8.06
CA VAL A 306 4.12 -15.53 7.91
C VAL A 306 3.72 -15.27 6.47
N ASP A 307 3.03 -16.21 5.81
CA ASP A 307 2.43 -16.00 4.49
C ASP A 307 1.10 -15.26 4.64
N LEU A 308 1.12 -13.96 4.36
CA LEU A 308 -0.04 -13.08 4.55
C LEU A 308 -1.22 -13.44 3.64
N VAL A 309 -0.96 -13.92 2.44
CA VAL A 309 -2.03 -14.31 1.50
C VAL A 309 -2.70 -15.60 1.96
N GLN A 310 -1.94 -16.58 2.43
CA GLN A 310 -2.53 -17.80 3.00
C GLN A 310 -3.33 -17.49 4.26
N GLU A 311 -2.84 -16.60 5.13
CA GLU A 311 -3.60 -16.20 6.33
C GLU A 311 -4.90 -15.46 5.96
N GLN A 312 -4.89 -14.58 4.94
CA GLN A 312 -6.14 -13.97 4.44
C GLN A 312 -7.17 -15.03 4.02
N ILE A 313 -6.74 -16.05 3.29
CA ILE A 313 -7.62 -17.14 2.82
C ILE A 313 -8.16 -17.95 4.00
N ARG A 314 -7.33 -18.30 4.98
CA ARG A 314 -7.73 -19.03 6.18
C ARG A 314 -8.74 -18.25 7.02
N ILE A 315 -8.46 -16.96 7.27
CA ILE A 315 -9.36 -16.08 8.01
C ILE A 315 -10.71 -15.98 7.30
N ALA A 316 -10.71 -15.80 5.98
CA ALA A 316 -11.95 -15.73 5.19
C ALA A 316 -12.72 -17.06 5.18
N ALA A 317 -12.04 -18.18 5.34
CA ALA A 317 -12.65 -19.50 5.52
C ALA A 317 -13.20 -19.74 6.94
N GLY A 318 -13.12 -18.75 7.84
CA GLY A 318 -13.63 -18.82 9.21
C GLY A 318 -12.67 -19.42 10.23
N GLU A 319 -11.41 -19.66 9.85
CA GLU A 319 -10.40 -20.17 10.79
C GLU A 319 -9.97 -19.06 11.78
N LYS A 320 -9.62 -19.48 12.99
CA LYS A 320 -8.96 -18.61 13.96
C LYS A 320 -7.52 -18.35 13.55
N LEU A 321 -6.98 -17.21 13.94
CA LEU A 321 -5.55 -16.95 13.83
C LEU A 321 -4.76 -18.09 14.47
N ARG A 322 -3.77 -18.60 13.73
CA ARG A 322 -2.91 -19.71 14.21
C ARG A 322 -1.81 -19.23 15.14
N LEU A 323 -1.54 -17.92 15.14
CA LEU A 323 -0.51 -17.27 15.91
C LEU A 323 -1.14 -16.36 16.95
N THR A 324 -0.55 -16.33 18.13
CA THR A 324 -0.73 -15.27 19.12
C THR A 324 0.33 -14.18 18.91
N GLN A 325 0.21 -13.05 19.60
CA GLN A 325 1.22 -11.99 19.49
C GLN A 325 2.60 -12.45 19.98
N ASP A 326 2.65 -13.34 20.96
CA ASP A 326 3.91 -13.86 21.51
C ASP A 326 4.64 -14.83 20.55
N ASP A 327 3.92 -15.40 19.59
CA ASP A 327 4.51 -16.27 18.55
C ASP A 327 5.19 -15.45 17.43
N VAL A 328 4.88 -14.17 17.31
CA VAL A 328 5.43 -13.30 16.26
C VAL A 328 6.87 -12.94 16.58
N THR A 329 7.78 -13.41 15.77
CA THR A 329 9.21 -13.10 15.89
C THR A 329 9.70 -12.36 14.67
N ILE A 330 10.46 -11.28 14.89
CA ILE A 330 11.10 -10.51 13.82
C ILE A 330 12.55 -10.95 13.69
N LYS A 331 12.94 -11.41 12.49
CA LYS A 331 14.31 -11.88 12.21
C LYS A 331 14.85 -11.23 10.95
N GLY A 332 16.12 -10.78 11.02
CA GLY A 332 16.81 -10.20 9.88
C GLY A 332 16.21 -8.89 9.39
N HIS A 333 16.42 -8.63 8.11
CA HIS A 333 15.99 -7.43 7.43
C HIS A 333 15.65 -7.72 5.97
N ALA A 334 14.58 -7.16 5.45
CA ALA A 334 14.17 -7.30 4.06
C ALA A 334 13.99 -5.94 3.39
N ILE A 335 14.37 -5.85 2.13
CA ILE A 335 14.21 -4.66 1.29
C ILE A 335 13.50 -5.08 0.00
N GLU A 336 12.50 -4.32 -0.40
CA GLU A 336 11.78 -4.47 -1.66
C GLU A 336 12.07 -3.29 -2.57
N CYS A 337 12.38 -3.56 -3.84
CA CYS A 337 12.44 -2.57 -4.91
C CYS A 337 11.32 -2.84 -5.91
N ARG A 338 10.45 -1.87 -6.14
CA ARG A 338 9.41 -1.96 -7.18
C ARG A 338 10.02 -1.75 -8.55
N ILE A 339 9.87 -2.72 -9.43
CA ILE A 339 10.35 -2.64 -10.81
C ILE A 339 9.22 -2.16 -11.70
N ASN A 340 9.36 -0.94 -12.19
CA ASN A 340 8.37 -0.27 -13.02
C ASN A 340 8.87 -0.13 -14.47
N ALA A 341 7.97 -0.35 -15.42
CA ALA A 341 8.18 -0.07 -16.83
C ALA A 341 8.05 1.43 -17.08
N GLU A 342 9.11 2.18 -16.78
CA GLU A 342 9.17 3.64 -16.88
C GLU A 342 10.62 4.15 -16.98
N ASP A 343 10.78 5.37 -17.48
CA ASP A 343 12.07 6.04 -17.45
C ASP A 343 12.54 6.21 -16.00
N PRO A 344 13.79 5.84 -15.65
CA PRO A 344 14.27 5.80 -14.26
C PRO A 344 14.28 7.16 -13.56
N TYR A 345 14.39 8.27 -14.29
CA TYR A 345 14.55 9.61 -13.71
C TYR A 345 13.39 10.54 -14.05
N LYS A 346 12.77 10.38 -15.21
CA LYS A 346 11.59 11.16 -15.64
C LYS A 346 10.28 10.54 -15.18
N PHE A 347 10.28 9.22 -14.89
CA PHE A 347 9.11 8.43 -14.49
C PHE A 347 8.01 8.41 -15.56
N THR A 348 8.40 8.58 -16.82
CA THR A 348 7.49 8.45 -17.95
C THR A 348 7.23 6.98 -18.21
N PRO A 349 5.97 6.52 -18.28
CA PRO A 349 5.64 5.12 -18.58
C PRO A 349 6.27 4.64 -19.88
N SER A 350 6.72 3.39 -19.89
CA SER A 350 7.36 2.72 -21.03
C SER A 350 6.67 1.40 -21.33
N ALA A 351 5.45 1.47 -21.86
CA ALA A 351 4.74 0.31 -22.38
C ALA A 351 5.46 -0.26 -23.59
N GLY A 352 5.35 -1.56 -23.84
CA GLY A 352 6.00 -2.19 -24.99
C GLY A 352 6.35 -3.65 -24.76
N ARG A 353 7.06 -4.22 -25.73
CA ARG A 353 7.46 -5.64 -25.70
C ARG A 353 8.79 -5.81 -24.97
N ILE A 354 8.80 -6.63 -23.94
CA ILE A 354 10.00 -7.10 -23.28
C ILE A 354 10.68 -8.13 -24.19
N THR A 355 11.87 -7.81 -24.71
CA THR A 355 12.63 -8.71 -25.59
C THR A 355 13.48 -9.70 -24.79
N ASN A 356 13.96 -9.28 -23.62
CA ASN A 356 14.71 -10.13 -22.70
C ASN A 356 14.30 -9.84 -21.26
N TRP A 357 14.02 -10.91 -20.50
CA TRP A 357 13.70 -10.86 -19.09
C TRP A 357 14.50 -11.91 -18.34
N HIS A 358 15.43 -11.47 -17.51
CA HIS A 358 16.19 -12.34 -16.61
C HIS A 358 16.06 -11.86 -15.18
N THR A 359 15.61 -12.75 -14.32
CA THR A 359 15.44 -12.48 -12.88
C THR A 359 16.71 -12.87 -12.11
N PRO A 360 17.10 -12.05 -11.10
CA PRO A 360 18.19 -12.43 -10.21
C PRO A 360 17.80 -13.63 -9.36
N GLY A 361 18.82 -14.29 -8.80
CA GLY A 361 18.67 -15.46 -7.94
C GLY A 361 19.60 -15.43 -6.74
N GLY A 362 19.71 -16.59 -6.08
CA GLY A 362 20.59 -16.78 -4.91
C GLY A 362 19.88 -16.70 -3.56
N PRO A 363 20.62 -16.95 -2.47
CA PRO A 363 20.07 -17.00 -1.12
C PRO A 363 19.45 -15.67 -0.70
N GLY A 364 18.19 -15.70 -0.23
CA GLY A 364 17.48 -14.51 0.26
C GLY A 364 17.04 -13.55 -0.84
N VAL A 365 16.93 -14.00 -2.10
CA VAL A 365 16.39 -13.24 -3.23
C VAL A 365 15.04 -13.83 -3.64
N ARG A 366 14.00 -12.98 -3.69
CA ARG A 366 12.66 -13.29 -4.19
C ARG A 366 12.29 -12.28 -5.26
N VAL A 367 11.68 -12.76 -6.33
CA VAL A 367 11.12 -11.92 -7.40
C VAL A 367 9.65 -12.26 -7.58
N ASP A 368 8.79 -11.29 -7.33
CA ASP A 368 7.36 -11.38 -7.62
C ASP A 368 7.08 -10.62 -8.92
N SER A 369 6.76 -11.37 -9.99
CA SER A 369 6.51 -10.80 -11.32
C SER A 369 5.65 -11.75 -12.15
N HIS A 370 4.86 -11.16 -13.05
CA HIS A 370 4.01 -11.90 -13.99
C HIS A 370 4.55 -11.86 -15.43
N VAL A 371 5.62 -11.09 -15.67
CA VAL A 371 6.18 -10.92 -17.01
C VAL A 371 7.16 -12.04 -17.40
N TYR A 372 7.47 -12.15 -18.67
CA TYR A 372 8.37 -13.14 -19.26
C TYR A 372 8.91 -12.63 -20.61
N ASN A 373 9.85 -13.34 -21.21
CA ASN A 373 10.38 -12.99 -22.53
C ASN A 373 9.26 -12.89 -23.57
N ASN A 374 9.26 -11.82 -24.35
CA ASN A 374 8.24 -11.47 -25.34
C ASN A 374 6.88 -11.04 -24.77
N TYR A 375 6.74 -10.86 -23.45
CA TYR A 375 5.54 -10.26 -22.87
C TYR A 375 5.37 -8.82 -23.34
N PHE A 376 4.16 -8.44 -23.69
CA PHE A 376 3.82 -7.05 -24.00
C PHE A 376 3.23 -6.35 -22.76
N VAL A 377 3.93 -5.34 -22.25
CA VAL A 377 3.44 -4.50 -21.16
C VAL A 377 2.37 -3.55 -21.68
N PRO A 378 1.09 -3.74 -21.31
CA PRO A 378 0.02 -2.91 -21.84
C PRO A 378 0.03 -1.49 -21.25
N PRO A 379 -0.35 -0.46 -22.02
CA PRO A 379 -0.34 0.94 -21.56
C PRO A 379 -1.55 1.33 -20.70
N PHE A 380 -2.45 0.39 -20.38
CA PHE A 380 -3.74 0.67 -19.74
C PHE A 380 -3.71 0.62 -18.21
N TYR A 381 -2.63 0.09 -17.62
CA TYR A 381 -2.54 -0.22 -16.20
C TYR A 381 -1.29 0.40 -15.59
N ASP A 382 -1.15 0.26 -14.27
CA ASP A 382 0.06 0.67 -13.55
C ASP A 382 1.33 0.10 -14.20
N SER A 383 2.42 0.86 -14.15
CA SER A 383 3.69 0.52 -14.77
C SER A 383 4.47 -0.59 -14.06
N MET A 384 4.06 -1.03 -12.86
CA MET A 384 4.78 -2.03 -12.09
C MET A 384 4.72 -3.40 -12.77
N ILE A 385 5.88 -3.93 -13.14
CA ILE A 385 6.04 -5.24 -13.79
C ILE A 385 6.60 -6.32 -12.87
N GLY A 386 7.06 -5.94 -11.69
CA GLY A 386 7.56 -6.87 -10.69
C GLY A 386 8.15 -6.17 -9.49
N LYS A 387 8.58 -6.98 -8.53
CA LYS A 387 9.27 -6.56 -7.30
C LYS A 387 10.46 -7.47 -7.08
N VAL A 388 11.58 -6.89 -6.70
CA VAL A 388 12.75 -7.63 -6.21
C VAL A 388 12.81 -7.44 -4.71
N ILE A 389 12.80 -8.53 -3.95
CA ILE A 389 12.85 -8.53 -2.50
C ILE A 389 14.10 -9.26 -2.05
N CYS A 390 14.94 -8.60 -1.26
CA CYS A 390 16.16 -9.20 -0.74
C CYS A 390 16.13 -9.22 0.79
N TYR A 391 16.42 -10.39 1.35
CA TYR A 391 16.51 -10.62 2.78
C TYR A 391 17.97 -10.83 3.21
N GLY A 392 18.32 -10.38 4.40
CA GLY A 392 19.61 -10.65 5.06
C GLY A 392 19.44 -10.72 6.57
N ASP A 393 20.43 -11.32 7.26
CA ASP A 393 20.41 -11.33 8.73
C ASP A 393 20.59 -9.93 9.33
N THR A 394 21.14 -9.02 8.53
CA THR A 394 21.30 -7.60 8.87
C THR A 394 20.85 -6.73 7.69
N ARG A 395 20.51 -5.46 7.97
CA ARG A 395 20.19 -4.48 6.94
C ARG A 395 21.30 -4.33 5.91
N HIS A 396 22.56 -4.27 6.36
CA HIS A 396 23.70 -4.19 5.46
C HIS A 396 23.75 -5.38 4.49
N GLN A 397 23.53 -6.61 4.98
CA GLN A 397 23.49 -7.79 4.14
C GLN A 397 22.33 -7.76 3.14
N ALA A 398 21.16 -7.30 3.55
CA ALA A 398 20.01 -7.13 2.64
C ALA A 398 20.33 -6.13 1.52
N ILE A 399 20.97 -4.99 1.85
CA ILE A 399 21.44 -4.00 0.87
C ILE A 399 22.46 -4.62 -0.10
N GLN A 400 23.46 -5.36 0.40
CA GLN A 400 24.44 -5.99 -0.48
C GLN A 400 23.80 -7.03 -1.42
N ARG A 401 22.85 -7.83 -0.92
CA ARG A 401 22.09 -8.76 -1.76
C ARG A 401 21.24 -8.04 -2.81
N MET A 402 20.63 -6.90 -2.45
CA MET A 402 19.87 -6.07 -3.39
C MET A 402 20.77 -5.49 -4.48
N LYS A 403 21.97 -5.01 -4.15
CA LYS A 403 22.96 -4.55 -5.14
C LYS A 403 23.30 -5.64 -6.14
N ILE A 404 23.59 -6.85 -5.65
CA ILE A 404 23.88 -8.01 -6.50
C ILE A 404 22.66 -8.34 -7.37
N ALA A 405 21.50 -8.47 -6.78
CA ALA A 405 20.25 -8.81 -7.49
C ALA A 405 19.93 -7.79 -8.60
N LEU A 406 20.04 -6.50 -8.32
CA LEU A 406 19.82 -5.44 -9.32
C LEU A 406 20.89 -5.45 -10.43
N SER A 407 22.12 -5.90 -10.13
CA SER A 407 23.18 -6.02 -11.15
C SER A 407 22.94 -7.20 -12.09
N GLU A 408 22.36 -8.29 -11.59
CA GLU A 408 22.04 -9.49 -12.37
C GLU A 408 20.75 -9.34 -13.19
N MET A 409 19.83 -8.46 -12.73
CA MET A 409 18.53 -8.31 -13.39
C MET A 409 18.67 -7.67 -14.77
N VAL A 410 18.12 -8.34 -15.79
CA VAL A 410 18.09 -7.83 -17.17
C VAL A 410 16.65 -7.66 -17.63
N VAL A 411 16.34 -6.46 -18.09
CA VAL A 411 15.07 -6.14 -18.78
C VAL A 411 15.40 -5.33 -20.02
N GLU A 412 15.09 -5.87 -21.20
CA GLU A 412 15.34 -5.21 -22.47
C GLU A 412 14.05 -5.05 -23.27
N GLY A 413 14.04 -4.09 -24.20
CA GLY A 413 12.89 -3.77 -25.04
C GLY A 413 12.00 -2.65 -24.50
N ILE A 414 12.10 -2.34 -23.21
CA ILE A 414 11.40 -1.24 -22.52
C ILE A 414 12.36 -0.53 -21.55
N ASN A 415 12.03 0.69 -21.15
CA ASN A 415 12.72 1.35 -20.06
C ASN A 415 12.18 0.87 -18.71
N THR A 416 13.08 0.76 -17.72
CA THR A 416 12.72 0.43 -16.33
C THR A 416 13.45 1.34 -15.36
N ASN A 417 12.94 1.42 -14.12
CA ASN A 417 13.56 2.18 -13.04
C ASN A 417 14.71 1.45 -12.32
N ILE A 418 15.23 0.34 -12.88
CA ILE A 418 16.35 -0.43 -12.28
C ILE A 418 17.58 0.44 -12.07
N ALA A 419 17.90 1.36 -13.00
CA ALA A 419 19.04 2.25 -12.86
C ALA A 419 18.90 3.16 -11.62
N LEU A 420 17.71 3.70 -11.38
CA LEU A 420 17.43 4.47 -10.16
C LEU A 420 17.64 3.66 -8.89
N HIS A 421 17.17 2.41 -8.88
CA HIS A 421 17.36 1.53 -7.72
C HIS A 421 18.85 1.24 -7.46
N ARG A 422 19.66 1.05 -8.50
CA ARG A 422 21.12 0.90 -8.38
C ARG A 422 21.76 2.14 -7.75
N ASP A 423 21.39 3.33 -8.22
CA ASP A 423 21.88 4.59 -7.65
C ASP A 423 21.49 4.72 -6.17
N LEU A 424 20.23 4.39 -5.81
CA LEU A 424 19.74 4.45 -4.44
C LEU A 424 20.42 3.44 -3.51
N MET A 425 20.77 2.25 -3.99
CA MET A 425 21.53 1.28 -3.18
C MET A 425 22.96 1.76 -2.89
N GLU A 426 23.55 2.60 -3.75
CA GLU A 426 24.85 3.23 -3.50
C GLU A 426 24.76 4.54 -2.70
N ASP A 427 23.56 5.07 -2.54
CA ASP A 427 23.35 6.35 -1.84
C ASP A 427 23.70 6.24 -0.35
N LYS A 428 24.59 7.13 0.11
CA LYS A 428 25.09 7.12 1.48
C LYS A 428 23.98 7.32 2.50
N ARG A 429 23.05 8.24 2.23
CA ARG A 429 21.98 8.58 3.17
C ARG A 429 20.97 7.45 3.30
N PHE A 430 20.64 6.77 2.19
CA PHE A 430 19.83 5.57 2.22
C PHE A 430 20.53 4.47 3.03
N ASN A 431 21.83 4.26 2.82
CA ASN A 431 22.62 3.25 3.56
C ASN A 431 22.66 3.53 5.07
N GLU A 432 22.69 4.80 5.50
CA GLU A 432 22.59 5.19 6.90
C GLU A 432 21.20 4.89 7.50
N GLY A 433 20.14 4.95 6.68
CA GLY A 433 18.76 4.71 7.07
C GLY A 433 18.04 5.94 7.64
N GLY A 434 16.73 5.84 7.80
CA GLY A 434 15.93 6.89 8.43
C GLY A 434 15.70 8.13 7.56
N THR A 435 15.69 7.99 6.24
CA THR A 435 15.35 9.07 5.30
C THR A 435 13.88 9.49 5.43
N SER A 436 13.59 10.79 5.21
CA SER A 436 12.22 11.30 5.21
C SER A 436 11.51 11.05 3.87
N ILE A 437 10.18 11.21 3.86
CA ILE A 437 9.36 11.10 2.64
C ILE A 437 9.74 12.09 1.54
N HIS A 438 10.47 13.15 1.87
CA HIS A 438 10.91 14.19 0.93
C HIS A 438 12.30 13.92 0.33
N TYR A 439 12.99 12.88 0.84
CA TYR A 439 14.39 12.65 0.50
C TYR A 439 14.61 12.40 -1.00
N LEU A 440 13.86 11.46 -1.59
CA LEU A 440 14.04 11.10 -3.00
C LEU A 440 13.79 12.28 -3.94
N GLU A 441 12.77 13.10 -3.68
CA GLU A 441 12.49 14.28 -4.51
C GLU A 441 13.63 15.32 -4.45
N LYS A 442 14.20 15.54 -3.26
CA LYS A 442 15.38 16.41 -3.08
C LYS A 442 16.58 15.86 -3.83
N LEU A 443 16.88 14.57 -3.67
CA LEU A 443 17.99 13.90 -4.36
C LEU A 443 17.86 14.01 -5.88
N LEU A 444 16.68 13.76 -6.44
CA LEU A 444 16.42 13.87 -7.87
C LEU A 444 16.49 15.32 -8.39
N ALA A 445 16.15 16.30 -7.57
CA ALA A 445 16.29 17.72 -7.92
C ALA A 445 17.75 18.17 -7.96
N GLU A 446 18.58 17.67 -7.04
CA GLU A 446 20.01 17.96 -6.95
C GLU A 446 20.82 17.25 -8.06
N THR A 447 20.42 16.03 -8.43
CA THR A 447 21.09 15.20 -9.43
C THR A 447 20.61 15.45 -10.86
N LYS A 448 19.88 16.55 -11.15
CA LYS A 448 19.51 16.93 -12.51
C LYS A 448 20.74 16.95 -13.38
N ARG A 449 21.05 15.80 -14.01
CA ARG A 449 22.03 15.76 -15.09
C ARG A 449 21.49 16.60 -16.24
N PRO A 450 22.29 17.53 -16.79
CA PRO A 450 21.87 18.22 -18.01
C PRO A 450 21.56 17.19 -19.08
N SER A 451 20.44 17.42 -19.76
CA SER A 451 19.92 16.60 -20.87
C SER A 451 20.88 16.58 -22.03
#